data_b27d50e62d33c9db18485f24c3dc907d
#
_entry.id   b27d50e62d33c9db18485f24c3dc907d
#
_cell.length_a   1.000
_cell.length_b   1.000
_cell.length_c   1.000
_cell.angle_alpha   90.00
_cell.angle_beta   90.00
_cell.angle_gamma   90.00
#
_symmetry.space_group_name_H-M   'P 1'
#
loop_
_entity.id
_entity.type
_entity.pdbx_description
1 polymer ?
#
loop_
_entity_poly.entity_id
_entity_poly.type
_entity_poly.pdbx_seq_one_letter_code
_entity_poly.pdbx_strand_id
1 'polypeptide(L)'
;SAASDVYKRQVLMEIGERQIFGLVGTNGAGKSTLLRMAAGVIKPDEGEILVDQEPVYENEKIKQQIFYISDGGYFPQGYTAADLKDFYREYYPDFMTDRYSKLMDQFHLDEKRRISSYSKGMKKQLLVIMGISAGTKYLLCDETFDGLDPVMRQAVKSLFVSEIMNRDFTPVIASHNMRELEDVCDHVGFLHKGGILLSRELEDMKFHIHKIQCVLPDQTKKEALLKELDVLKKEHQGSLLILTARGTREEILQKVQTQNPIFCEVIPLTLEEIFISETEVAGYEVKNIFW
;
A
#
# COMPACT_ATOMS: atom_id res chain seq x y z
N SER A 1 -23.41 -28.47 -19.39
CA SER A 1 -23.74 -27.20 -18.78
C SER A 1 -22.57 -26.85 -17.83
N ALA A 2 -21.68 -26.00 -18.31
CA ALA A 2 -20.63 -25.44 -17.49
C ALA A 2 -21.31 -24.55 -16.45
N ALA A 3 -21.46 -25.06 -15.23
CA ALA A 3 -21.70 -24.24 -14.10
C ALA A 3 -20.45 -23.36 -13.96
N SER A 4 -20.59 -22.07 -14.20
CA SER A 4 -19.59 -21.10 -13.86
C SER A 4 -19.34 -21.23 -12.38
N ASP A 5 -18.17 -21.73 -12.01
CA ASP A 5 -17.61 -21.54 -10.69
C ASP A 5 -17.40 -20.03 -10.50
N VAL A 6 -18.46 -19.38 -10.04
CA VAL A 6 -18.35 -18.06 -9.44
C VAL A 6 -17.61 -18.33 -8.13
N TYR A 7 -16.28 -18.26 -8.20
CA TYR A 7 -15.48 -18.20 -7.00
C TYR A 7 -16.03 -17.05 -6.14
N LYS A 8 -16.67 -17.38 -5.05
CA LYS A 8 -17.03 -16.41 -4.02
C LYS A 8 -15.71 -15.81 -3.54
N ARG A 9 -15.42 -14.62 -4.02
CA ARG A 9 -14.20 -13.90 -3.69
C ARG A 9 -14.41 -13.30 -2.31
N GLN A 10 -13.91 -14.00 -1.29
CA GLN A 10 -13.90 -13.48 0.08
C GLN A 10 -12.58 -12.74 0.30
N VAL A 11 -12.68 -11.52 0.79
CA VAL A 11 -11.55 -10.78 1.35
C VAL A 11 -11.54 -11.06 2.84
N LEU A 12 -10.55 -11.80 3.30
CA LEU A 12 -10.24 -11.94 4.72
C LEU A 12 -8.94 -11.18 4.96
N MET A 13 -9.02 -10.03 5.60
CA MET A 13 -7.88 -9.18 5.89
C MET A 13 -8.12 -8.45 7.21
N GLU A 14 -7.09 -8.41 8.02
CA GLU A 14 -7.02 -7.62 9.24
C GLU A 14 -5.95 -6.53 9.08
N ILE A 15 -6.28 -5.30 9.44
CA ILE A 15 -5.34 -4.18 9.47
C ILE A 15 -5.12 -3.83 10.94
N GLY A 16 -3.87 -3.94 11.37
CA GLY A 16 -3.46 -3.59 12.73
C GLY A 16 -3.55 -2.08 12.98
N GLU A 17 -3.57 -1.72 14.24
CA GLU A 17 -3.57 -0.32 14.66
C GLU A 17 -2.17 0.28 14.56
N ARG A 18 -2.10 1.63 14.41
CA ARG A 18 -0.86 2.41 14.46
C ARG A 18 0.21 1.98 13.45
N GLN A 19 -0.22 1.57 12.27
CA GLN A 19 0.66 1.24 11.15
C GLN A 19 0.22 1.98 9.89
N ILE A 20 1.14 2.21 8.96
CA ILE A 20 0.83 2.75 7.63
C ILE A 20 0.59 1.56 6.71
N PHE A 21 -0.67 1.27 6.41
CA PHE A 21 -1.05 0.12 5.61
C PHE A 21 -1.23 0.48 4.13
N GLY A 22 -0.54 -0.25 3.25
CA GLY A 22 -0.66 -0.14 1.80
C GLY A 22 -1.55 -1.24 1.20
N LEU A 23 -2.63 -0.86 0.52
CA LEU A 23 -3.44 -1.78 -0.26
C LEU A 23 -3.01 -1.73 -1.73
N VAL A 24 -2.26 -2.74 -2.14
CA VAL A 24 -1.69 -2.86 -3.49
C VAL A 24 -2.63 -3.69 -4.38
N GLY A 25 -2.75 -3.31 -5.64
CA GLY A 25 -3.45 -4.13 -6.63
C GLY A 25 -3.56 -3.41 -7.97
N THR A 26 -3.71 -4.20 -9.02
CA THR A 26 -3.92 -3.66 -10.37
C THR A 26 -5.23 -2.88 -10.48
N ASN A 27 -5.38 -2.10 -11.54
CA ASN A 27 -6.64 -1.43 -11.84
C ASN A 27 -7.77 -2.48 -11.98
N GLY A 28 -8.90 -2.22 -11.36
CA GLY A 28 -10.02 -3.16 -11.32
C GLY A 28 -9.88 -4.32 -10.30
N ALA A 29 -8.82 -4.36 -9.48
CA ALA A 29 -8.66 -5.39 -8.44
C ALA A 29 -9.70 -5.28 -7.31
N GLY A 30 -10.36 -4.13 -7.16
CA GLY A 30 -11.38 -3.89 -6.14
C GLY A 30 -10.95 -2.97 -4.99
N LYS A 31 -9.77 -2.33 -5.06
CA LYS A 31 -9.24 -1.44 -4.01
C LYS A 31 -10.21 -0.35 -3.58
N SER A 32 -10.67 0.47 -4.52
CA SER A 32 -11.62 1.56 -4.26
C SER A 32 -12.96 1.05 -3.72
N THR A 33 -13.42 -0.10 -4.20
CA THR A 33 -14.64 -0.74 -3.70
C THR A 33 -14.47 -1.16 -2.24
N LEU A 34 -13.33 -1.79 -1.91
CA LEU A 34 -13.02 -2.19 -0.54
C LEU A 34 -12.91 -0.99 0.40
N LEU A 35 -12.22 0.09 -0.01
CA LEU A 35 -12.12 1.31 0.79
C LEU A 35 -13.49 1.99 0.98
N ARG A 36 -14.35 2.02 -0.04
CA ARG A 36 -15.71 2.56 0.09
C ARG A 36 -16.58 1.74 1.04
N MET A 37 -16.44 0.42 1.03
CA MET A 37 -17.09 -0.44 2.02
C MET A 37 -16.54 -0.18 3.42
N ALA A 38 -15.20 -0.08 3.58
CA ALA A 38 -14.56 0.23 4.86
C ALA A 38 -14.91 1.63 5.39
N ALA A 39 -15.21 2.59 4.51
CA ALA A 39 -15.73 3.91 4.86
C ALA A 39 -17.25 3.91 5.14
N GLY A 40 -17.93 2.77 4.99
CA GLY A 40 -19.38 2.66 5.15
C GLY A 40 -20.19 3.41 4.08
N VAL A 41 -19.59 3.69 2.91
CA VAL A 41 -20.25 4.36 1.77
C VAL A 41 -21.13 3.37 1.01
N ILE A 42 -20.68 2.13 0.86
CA ILE A 42 -21.43 1.04 0.22
C ILE A 42 -21.48 -0.19 1.14
N LYS A 43 -22.59 -0.92 1.06
CA LYS A 43 -22.76 -2.16 1.78
C LYS A 43 -22.11 -3.32 1.03
N PRO A 44 -21.40 -4.25 1.71
CA PRO A 44 -20.98 -5.49 1.07
C PRO A 44 -22.19 -6.37 0.75
N ASP A 45 -22.14 -7.08 -0.37
CA ASP A 45 -23.21 -8.01 -0.78
C ASP A 45 -23.29 -9.22 0.16
N GLU A 46 -22.13 -9.72 0.60
CA GLU A 46 -22.01 -10.81 1.58
C GLU A 46 -20.87 -10.47 2.57
N GLY A 47 -20.98 -10.99 3.80
CA GLY A 47 -20.01 -10.72 4.87
C GLY A 47 -20.20 -9.36 5.52
N GLU A 48 -19.21 -8.94 6.26
CA GLU A 48 -19.22 -7.68 7.01
C GLU A 48 -17.85 -7.03 7.06
N ILE A 49 -17.82 -5.74 7.27
CA ILE A 49 -16.60 -4.99 7.56
C ILE A 49 -16.75 -4.41 8.97
N LEU A 50 -15.81 -4.77 9.81
CA LEU A 50 -15.73 -4.31 11.18
C LEU A 50 -14.60 -3.29 11.34
N VAL A 51 -14.87 -2.25 12.10
CA VAL A 51 -13.89 -1.29 12.58
C VAL A 51 -14.01 -1.24 14.08
N ASP A 52 -12.93 -1.51 14.81
CA ASP A 52 -12.94 -1.68 16.26
C ASP A 52 -14.01 -2.69 16.75
N GLN A 53 -14.15 -3.82 16.04
CA GLN A 53 -15.12 -4.90 16.30
C GLN A 53 -16.60 -4.49 16.10
N GLU A 54 -16.88 -3.31 15.58
CA GLU A 54 -18.23 -2.84 15.27
C GLU A 54 -18.45 -2.72 13.75
N PRO A 55 -19.64 -3.10 13.23
CA PRO A 55 -19.94 -2.94 11.80
C PRO A 55 -19.97 -1.46 11.41
N VAL A 56 -19.34 -1.15 10.26
CA VAL A 56 -19.21 0.24 9.81
C VAL A 56 -20.44 0.75 9.04
N TYR A 57 -21.16 -0.16 8.35
CA TYR A 57 -22.29 0.25 7.53
C TYR A 57 -23.46 0.71 8.42
N GLU A 58 -24.04 1.89 8.12
CA GLU A 58 -25.09 2.56 8.89
C GLU A 58 -24.74 2.85 10.37
N ASN A 59 -23.45 2.90 10.71
CA ASN A 59 -22.96 3.21 12.05
C ASN A 59 -22.28 4.59 12.06
N GLU A 60 -23.03 5.64 12.44
CA GLU A 60 -22.52 7.01 12.46
C GLU A 60 -21.34 7.19 13.39
N LYS A 61 -21.35 6.55 14.56
CA LYS A 61 -20.28 6.62 15.56
C LYS A 61 -18.96 6.11 14.99
N ILE A 62 -19.00 5.01 14.25
CA ILE A 62 -17.79 4.44 13.61
C ILE A 62 -17.39 5.29 12.41
N LYS A 63 -18.32 5.78 11.60
CA LYS A 63 -18.01 6.66 10.47
C LYS A 63 -17.33 7.97 10.87
N GLN A 64 -17.66 8.53 12.04
CA GLN A 64 -16.98 9.70 12.59
C GLN A 64 -15.51 9.45 12.95
N GLN A 65 -15.10 8.18 13.09
CA GLN A 65 -13.70 7.80 13.30
C GLN A 65 -12.91 7.57 11.99
N ILE A 66 -13.56 7.73 10.84
CA ILE A 66 -12.98 7.44 9.52
C ILE A 66 -13.03 8.68 8.65
N PHE A 67 -11.89 9.11 8.13
CA PHE A 67 -11.84 10.10 7.05
C PHE A 67 -11.48 9.37 5.75
N TYR A 68 -12.32 9.53 4.72
CA TYR A 68 -12.11 8.89 3.42
C TYR A 68 -11.78 9.92 2.34
N ILE A 69 -10.63 9.78 1.72
CA ILE A 69 -10.20 10.54 0.55
C ILE A 69 -10.42 9.67 -0.68
N SER A 70 -11.41 10.03 -1.50
CA SER A 70 -11.68 9.33 -2.77
C SER A 70 -10.67 9.71 -3.85
N ASP A 71 -10.52 8.85 -4.87
CA ASP A 71 -9.73 9.17 -6.05
C ASP A 71 -10.23 10.47 -6.70
N GLY A 72 -9.30 11.40 -6.94
CA GLY A 72 -9.58 12.74 -7.45
C GLY A 72 -10.13 13.73 -6.43
N GLY A 73 -10.61 13.29 -5.26
CA GLY A 73 -11.21 14.12 -4.23
C GLY A 73 -12.53 14.78 -4.66
N TYR A 74 -13.26 15.32 -3.71
CA TYR A 74 -14.44 16.12 -3.96
C TYR A 74 -14.26 17.53 -3.40
N PHE A 75 -14.41 18.54 -4.24
CA PHE A 75 -14.33 19.94 -3.84
C PHE A 75 -15.57 20.67 -4.33
N PRO A 76 -16.39 21.21 -3.42
CA PRO A 76 -17.54 22.01 -3.81
C PRO A 76 -17.12 23.22 -4.66
N GLN A 77 -17.93 23.54 -5.65
CA GLN A 77 -17.61 24.65 -6.55
C GLN A 77 -17.52 25.98 -5.79
N GLY A 78 -16.47 26.73 -6.05
CA GLY A 78 -16.28 28.05 -5.45
C GLY A 78 -15.61 28.05 -4.08
N TYR A 79 -15.43 26.90 -3.44
CA TYR A 79 -14.82 26.81 -2.12
C TYR A 79 -13.34 27.21 -2.11
N THR A 80 -12.97 27.89 -1.02
CA THR A 80 -11.59 28.04 -0.56
C THR A 80 -11.22 26.87 0.36
N ALA A 81 -9.94 26.74 0.71
CA ALA A 81 -9.53 25.75 1.70
C ALA A 81 -10.11 26.06 3.09
N ALA A 82 -10.32 27.33 3.43
CA ALA A 82 -11.01 27.76 4.66
C ALA A 82 -12.48 27.31 4.69
N ASP A 83 -13.21 27.46 3.58
CA ASP A 83 -14.60 26.97 3.49
C ASP A 83 -14.67 25.44 3.64
N LEU A 84 -13.72 24.73 3.04
CA LEU A 84 -13.65 23.27 3.16
C LEU A 84 -13.32 22.81 4.59
N LYS A 85 -12.44 23.53 5.29
CA LYS A 85 -12.16 23.31 6.72
C LYS A 85 -13.41 23.46 7.55
N ASP A 86 -14.16 24.58 7.35
CA ASP A 86 -15.37 24.86 8.13
C ASP A 86 -16.45 23.81 7.84
N PHE A 87 -16.58 23.35 6.59
CA PHE A 87 -17.45 22.25 6.23
C PHE A 87 -17.08 20.95 6.99
N TYR A 88 -15.81 20.53 7.03
CA TYR A 88 -15.43 19.30 7.74
C TYR A 88 -15.57 19.41 9.26
N ARG A 89 -15.39 20.58 9.84
CA ARG A 89 -15.60 20.81 11.28
C ARG A 89 -17.04 20.55 11.73
N GLU A 90 -18.03 20.65 10.86
CA GLU A 90 -19.43 20.34 11.17
C GLU A 90 -19.64 18.83 11.32
N TYR A 91 -18.86 18.01 10.61
CA TYR A 91 -19.01 16.55 10.58
C TYR A 91 -18.04 15.81 11.49
N TYR A 92 -16.88 16.40 11.79
CA TYR A 92 -15.83 15.81 12.61
C TYR A 92 -15.67 16.63 13.91
N PRO A 93 -16.27 16.17 15.03
CA PRO A 93 -16.26 16.92 16.29
C PRO A 93 -14.85 17.19 16.84
N ASP A 94 -13.92 16.27 16.58
CA ASP A 94 -12.53 16.32 17.05
C ASP A 94 -11.58 17.03 16.07
N PHE A 95 -12.12 17.86 15.15
CA PHE A 95 -11.32 18.56 14.16
C PHE A 95 -10.28 19.50 14.79
N MET A 96 -9.01 19.25 14.51
CA MET A 96 -7.84 19.92 15.09
C MET A 96 -7.48 21.18 14.29
N THR A 97 -8.14 22.31 14.57
CA THR A 97 -7.95 23.59 13.83
C THR A 97 -6.50 24.08 13.88
N ASP A 98 -5.83 24.00 15.03
CA ASP A 98 -4.43 24.42 15.16
C ASP A 98 -3.49 23.54 14.34
N ARG A 99 -3.80 22.24 14.25
CA ARG A 99 -3.05 21.30 13.41
C ARG A 99 -3.21 21.63 11.93
N TYR A 100 -4.44 21.89 11.51
CA TYR A 100 -4.74 22.37 10.16
C TYR A 100 -3.93 23.61 9.79
N SER A 101 -3.96 24.65 10.63
CA SER A 101 -3.24 25.89 10.36
C SER A 101 -1.74 25.67 10.22
N LYS A 102 -1.13 24.88 11.13
CA LYS A 102 0.29 24.53 11.05
C LYS A 102 0.64 23.76 9.77
N LEU A 103 -0.20 22.82 9.36
CA LEU A 103 0.03 22.06 8.13
C LEU A 103 -0.13 22.94 6.88
N MET A 104 -1.12 23.82 6.82
CA MET A 104 -1.29 24.76 5.71
C MET A 104 -0.03 25.64 5.54
N ASP A 105 0.53 26.14 6.64
CA ASP A 105 1.77 26.92 6.64
C ASP A 105 2.97 26.07 6.17
N GLN A 106 3.14 24.86 6.70
CA GLN A 106 4.24 23.95 6.32
C GLN A 106 4.21 23.57 4.84
N PHE A 107 3.02 23.38 4.27
CA PHE A 107 2.85 23.06 2.85
C PHE A 107 2.73 24.29 1.96
N HIS A 108 2.83 25.50 2.54
CA HIS A 108 2.73 26.78 1.83
C HIS A 108 1.44 26.92 1.01
N LEU A 109 0.32 26.43 1.57
CA LEU A 109 -1.01 26.54 0.96
C LEU A 109 -1.75 27.77 1.50
N ASP A 110 -2.26 28.61 0.61
CA ASP A 110 -3.07 29.80 0.98
C ASP A 110 -4.53 29.39 1.16
N GLU A 111 -5.00 29.34 2.42
CA GLU A 111 -6.38 28.93 2.75
C GLU A 111 -7.48 29.82 2.16
N LYS A 112 -7.16 31.07 1.80
CA LYS A 112 -8.11 32.02 1.23
C LYS A 112 -8.25 31.87 -0.29
N ARG A 113 -7.34 31.17 -0.92
CA ARG A 113 -7.34 30.95 -2.35
C ARG A 113 -8.37 29.88 -2.73
N ARG A 114 -9.10 30.09 -3.85
CA ARG A 114 -10.06 29.10 -4.35
C ARG A 114 -9.38 27.78 -4.71
N ILE A 115 -9.94 26.66 -4.26
CA ILE A 115 -9.40 25.33 -4.52
C ILE A 115 -9.35 25.00 -6.02
N SER A 116 -10.26 25.58 -6.82
CA SER A 116 -10.25 25.43 -8.28
C SER A 116 -8.95 25.90 -8.94
N SER A 117 -8.22 26.84 -8.30
CA SER A 117 -6.94 27.37 -8.78
C SER A 117 -5.71 26.61 -8.24
N TYR A 118 -5.91 25.62 -7.37
CA TYR A 118 -4.83 24.76 -6.91
C TYR A 118 -4.41 23.78 -8.01
N SER A 119 -3.11 23.47 -8.09
CA SER A 119 -2.62 22.37 -8.91
C SER A 119 -3.17 21.03 -8.43
N LYS A 120 -3.07 19.96 -9.24
CA LYS A 120 -3.46 18.59 -8.84
C LYS A 120 -2.73 18.17 -7.55
N GLY A 121 -1.43 18.45 -7.45
CA GLY A 121 -0.63 18.16 -6.25
C GLY A 121 -1.10 18.94 -5.02
N MET A 122 -1.32 20.27 -5.15
CA MET A 122 -1.84 21.10 -4.05
C MET A 122 -3.20 20.61 -3.54
N LYS A 123 -4.09 20.14 -4.43
CA LYS A 123 -5.38 19.55 -4.05
C LYS A 123 -5.21 18.29 -3.23
N LYS A 124 -4.28 17.40 -3.61
CA LYS A 124 -3.97 16.18 -2.86
C LYS A 124 -3.35 16.48 -1.49
N GLN A 125 -2.43 17.46 -1.43
CA GLN A 125 -1.88 17.96 -0.17
C GLN A 125 -2.99 18.47 0.76
N LEU A 126 -3.90 19.29 0.24
CA LEU A 126 -5.03 19.80 1.00
C LEU A 126 -5.91 18.67 1.58
N LEU A 127 -6.21 17.63 0.78
CA LEU A 127 -6.99 16.48 1.27
C LEU A 127 -6.28 15.72 2.38
N VAL A 128 -4.96 15.51 2.26
CA VAL A 128 -4.17 14.89 3.33
C VAL A 128 -4.18 15.76 4.60
N ILE A 129 -4.03 17.08 4.45
CA ILE A 129 -4.11 18.02 5.58
C ILE A 129 -5.48 17.94 6.25
N MET A 130 -6.57 17.92 5.48
CA MET A 130 -7.93 17.78 6.01
C MET A 130 -8.10 16.45 6.75
N GLY A 131 -7.62 15.34 6.16
CA GLY A 131 -7.72 14.00 6.77
C GLY A 131 -6.96 13.89 8.09
N ILE A 132 -5.74 14.44 8.17
CA ILE A 132 -4.98 14.48 9.42
C ILE A 132 -5.71 15.36 10.45
N SER A 133 -6.21 16.53 10.01
CA SER A 133 -6.82 17.52 10.90
C SER A 133 -8.23 17.13 11.35
N ALA A 134 -8.89 16.21 10.66
CA ALA A 134 -10.21 15.69 11.04
C ALA A 134 -10.23 15.02 12.43
N GLY A 135 -9.06 14.66 12.98
CA GLY A 135 -8.96 14.06 14.31
C GLY A 135 -9.39 12.58 14.35
N THR A 136 -9.66 11.97 13.20
CA THR A 136 -10.14 10.60 13.09
C THR A 136 -9.05 9.58 13.39
N LYS A 137 -9.45 8.38 13.87
CA LYS A 137 -8.56 7.24 14.10
C LYS A 137 -8.07 6.62 12.78
N TYR A 138 -8.93 6.59 11.76
CA TYR A 138 -8.63 5.98 10.47
C TYR A 138 -8.65 7.00 9.35
N LEU A 139 -7.62 6.99 8.50
CA LEU A 139 -7.54 7.78 7.27
C LEU A 139 -7.43 6.84 6.07
N LEU A 140 -8.49 6.76 5.26
CA LEU A 140 -8.52 5.92 4.06
C LEU A 140 -8.21 6.78 2.84
N CYS A 141 -7.15 6.46 2.10
CA CYS A 141 -6.65 7.19 0.94
C CYS A 141 -6.77 6.34 -0.32
N ASP A 142 -7.67 6.72 -1.24
CA ASP A 142 -7.85 6.04 -2.53
C ASP A 142 -7.08 6.79 -3.62
N GLU A 143 -6.02 6.18 -4.16
CA GLU A 143 -5.12 6.74 -5.20
C GLU A 143 -4.62 8.17 -4.89
N THR A 144 -4.56 8.53 -3.60
CA THR A 144 -4.24 9.90 -3.15
C THR A 144 -2.78 10.25 -3.42
N PHE A 145 -1.89 9.27 -3.40
CA PHE A 145 -0.45 9.44 -3.56
C PHE A 145 0.00 9.48 -5.03
N ASP A 146 -0.87 9.05 -5.96
CA ASP A 146 -0.57 9.07 -7.39
C ASP A 146 -0.21 10.48 -7.87
N GLY A 147 0.97 10.62 -8.48
CA GLY A 147 1.50 11.89 -8.98
C GLY A 147 2.02 12.86 -7.92
N LEU A 148 2.20 12.44 -6.65
CA LEU A 148 3.04 13.16 -5.71
C LEU A 148 4.51 12.88 -6.01
N ASP A 149 5.34 13.92 -5.98
CA ASP A 149 6.79 13.75 -6.12
C ASP A 149 7.40 13.02 -4.89
N PRO A 150 8.60 12.44 -5.02
CA PRO A 150 9.22 11.68 -3.94
C PRO A 150 9.44 12.49 -2.65
N VAL A 151 9.75 13.78 -2.76
CA VAL A 151 9.96 14.65 -1.58
C VAL A 151 8.65 14.80 -0.82
N MET A 152 7.56 15.01 -1.56
CA MET A 152 6.23 15.13 -0.97
C MET A 152 5.77 13.83 -0.31
N ARG A 153 6.03 12.67 -0.93
CA ARG A 153 5.72 11.36 -0.30
C ARG A 153 6.45 11.19 1.02
N GLN A 154 7.75 11.55 1.09
CA GLN A 154 8.50 11.48 2.34
C GLN A 154 7.99 12.46 3.40
N ALA A 155 7.56 13.66 3.00
CA ALA A 155 6.95 14.61 3.92
C ALA A 155 5.64 14.05 4.53
N VAL A 156 4.78 13.46 3.71
CA VAL A 156 3.52 12.85 4.18
C VAL A 156 3.81 11.62 5.05
N LYS A 157 4.78 10.77 4.70
CA LYS A 157 5.23 9.66 5.56
C LYS A 157 5.64 10.16 6.94
N SER A 158 6.50 11.18 7.00
CA SER A 158 6.95 11.77 8.27
C SER A 158 5.79 12.31 9.10
N LEU A 159 4.78 12.91 8.45
CA LEU A 159 3.56 13.36 9.11
C LEU A 159 2.76 12.18 9.68
N PHE A 160 2.56 11.11 8.91
CA PHE A 160 1.84 9.93 9.39
C PHE A 160 2.55 9.28 10.57
N VAL A 161 3.86 9.11 10.50
CA VAL A 161 4.66 8.60 11.63
C VAL A 161 4.50 9.50 12.87
N SER A 162 4.56 10.82 12.71
CA SER A 162 4.34 11.76 13.80
C SER A 162 2.94 11.64 14.41
N GLU A 163 1.89 11.48 13.58
CA GLU A 163 0.53 11.28 14.08
C GLU A 163 0.38 9.96 14.83
N ILE A 164 0.93 8.86 14.30
CA ILE A 164 0.92 7.53 14.93
C ILE A 164 1.60 7.55 16.31
N MET A 165 2.68 8.32 16.45
CA MET A 165 3.38 8.46 17.73
C MET A 165 2.59 9.24 18.78
N ASN A 166 1.74 10.18 18.36
CA ASN A 166 1.04 11.11 19.24
C ASN A 166 -0.41 10.73 19.56
N ARG A 167 -1.05 9.91 18.72
CA ARG A 167 -2.46 9.50 18.88
C ARG A 167 -2.74 8.15 18.21
N ASP A 168 -3.91 7.60 18.47
CA ASP A 168 -4.40 6.45 17.71
C ASP A 168 -4.74 6.90 16.29
N PHE A 169 -3.86 6.52 15.36
CA PHE A 169 -3.99 6.88 13.95
C PHE A 169 -3.47 5.75 13.06
N THR A 170 -4.29 5.37 12.09
CA THR A 170 -3.99 4.28 11.16
C THR A 170 -4.35 4.72 9.74
N PRO A 171 -3.39 5.18 8.94
CA PRO A 171 -3.61 5.48 7.54
C PRO A 171 -3.59 4.20 6.69
N VAL A 172 -4.57 4.08 5.79
CA VAL A 172 -4.70 3.00 4.80
C VAL A 172 -4.66 3.62 3.41
N ILE A 173 -3.68 3.25 2.61
CA ILE A 173 -3.39 3.86 1.31
C ILE A 173 -3.60 2.81 0.21
N ALA A 174 -4.59 3.00 -0.64
CA ALA A 174 -4.74 2.19 -1.84
C ALA A 174 -4.02 2.84 -3.02
N SER A 175 -3.18 2.07 -3.71
CA SER A 175 -2.52 2.48 -4.95
C SER A 175 -2.25 1.28 -5.85
N HIS A 176 -2.21 1.52 -7.15
CA HIS A 176 -1.70 0.57 -8.14
C HIS A 176 -0.18 0.73 -8.35
N ASN A 177 0.42 1.81 -7.84
CA ASN A 177 1.84 2.09 -7.93
C ASN A 177 2.59 1.57 -6.70
N MET A 178 3.24 0.44 -6.84
CA MET A 178 3.94 -0.24 -5.75
C MET A 178 5.09 0.58 -5.17
N ARG A 179 5.77 1.39 -6.02
CA ARG A 179 6.88 2.25 -5.55
C ARG A 179 6.40 3.32 -4.58
N GLU A 180 5.20 3.88 -4.82
CA GLU A 180 4.61 4.88 -3.91
C GLU A 180 4.34 4.28 -2.53
N LEU A 181 3.80 3.07 -2.49
CA LEU A 181 3.52 2.36 -1.25
C LEU A 181 4.81 1.91 -0.55
N GLU A 182 5.80 1.45 -1.30
CA GLU A 182 7.12 1.08 -0.78
C GLU A 182 7.82 2.25 -0.07
N ASP A 183 7.65 3.47 -0.58
CA ASP A 183 8.22 4.68 0.02
C ASP A 183 7.53 5.07 1.34
N VAL A 184 6.25 4.75 1.51
CA VAL A 184 5.41 5.30 2.59
C VAL A 184 4.98 4.26 3.61
N CYS A 185 4.59 3.05 3.18
CA CYS A 185 3.96 2.04 4.03
C CYS A 185 4.97 1.20 4.80
N ASP A 186 4.56 0.68 5.94
CA ASP A 186 5.26 -0.33 6.73
C ASP A 186 4.63 -1.73 6.59
N HIS A 187 3.33 -1.79 6.26
CA HIS A 187 2.60 -3.03 5.97
C HIS A 187 1.92 -2.94 4.60
N VAL A 188 1.80 -4.08 3.92
CA VAL A 188 1.13 -4.15 2.61
C VAL A 188 0.22 -5.37 2.50
N GLY A 189 -0.93 -5.15 1.86
CA GLY A 189 -1.85 -6.20 1.44
C GLY A 189 -2.02 -6.19 -0.08
N PHE A 190 -1.85 -7.35 -0.71
CA PHE A 190 -2.01 -7.49 -2.16
C PHE A 190 -3.41 -7.96 -2.51
N LEU A 191 -4.16 -7.09 -3.18
CA LEU A 191 -5.50 -7.39 -3.69
C LEU A 191 -5.43 -7.79 -5.17
N HIS A 192 -5.92 -8.96 -5.50
CA HIS A 192 -6.00 -9.46 -6.87
C HIS A 192 -7.37 -10.06 -7.16
N LYS A 193 -8.04 -9.58 -8.22
CA LYS A 193 -9.36 -10.06 -8.65
C LYS A 193 -10.38 -10.20 -7.50
N GLY A 194 -10.38 -9.26 -6.55
CA GLY A 194 -11.30 -9.25 -5.41
C GLY A 194 -10.93 -10.21 -4.27
N GLY A 195 -9.72 -10.76 -4.22
CA GLY A 195 -9.20 -11.57 -3.12
C GLY A 195 -7.87 -11.02 -2.61
N ILE A 196 -7.55 -11.26 -1.34
CA ILE A 196 -6.24 -10.95 -0.77
C ILE A 196 -5.30 -12.13 -1.01
N LEU A 197 -4.18 -11.87 -1.70
CA LEU A 197 -3.13 -12.86 -1.92
C LEU A 197 -2.20 -12.96 -0.73
N LEU A 198 -1.88 -11.83 -0.14
CA LEU A 198 -0.87 -11.70 0.90
C LEU A 198 -1.11 -10.41 1.69
N SER A 199 -0.89 -10.46 3.00
CA SER A 199 -0.86 -9.27 3.86
C SER A 199 0.25 -9.45 4.89
N ARG A 200 1.29 -8.61 4.85
CA ARG A 200 2.50 -8.72 5.69
C ARG A 200 3.20 -7.38 5.89
N GLU A 201 4.07 -7.36 6.88
CA GLU A 201 5.04 -6.29 7.07
C GLU A 201 6.04 -6.22 5.91
N LEU A 202 6.31 -5.02 5.41
CA LEU A 202 7.15 -4.80 4.23
C LEU A 202 8.61 -5.17 4.47
N GLU A 203 9.14 -4.80 5.64
CA GLU A 203 10.52 -5.11 6.03
C GLU A 203 10.72 -6.63 6.17
N ASP A 204 9.74 -7.35 6.76
CA ASP A 204 9.77 -8.81 6.89
C ASP A 204 9.81 -9.50 5.51
N MET A 205 9.01 -9.00 4.57
CA MET A 205 9.03 -9.51 3.19
C MET A 205 10.39 -9.30 2.52
N LYS A 206 10.98 -8.11 2.66
CA LYS A 206 12.30 -7.78 2.10
C LYS A 206 13.43 -8.55 2.78
N PHE A 207 13.26 -8.90 4.04
CA PHE A 207 14.26 -9.66 4.81
C PHE A 207 14.30 -11.13 4.41
N HIS A 208 13.19 -11.71 3.97
CA HIS A 208 13.06 -13.14 3.69
C HIS A 208 13.02 -13.52 2.20
N ILE A 209 13.12 -12.56 1.28
CA ILE A 209 13.16 -12.84 -0.16
C ILE A 209 14.26 -12.02 -0.82
N HIS A 210 15.16 -12.70 -1.51
CA HIS A 210 16.32 -12.04 -2.14
C HIS A 210 16.51 -12.47 -3.59
N LYS A 211 17.08 -11.56 -4.37
CA LYS A 211 17.56 -11.81 -5.73
C LYS A 211 19.05 -12.09 -5.69
N ILE A 212 19.47 -13.21 -6.25
CA ILE A 212 20.85 -13.65 -6.30
C ILE A 212 21.30 -13.63 -7.76
N GLN A 213 22.42 -12.98 -8.01
CA GLN A 213 23.12 -13.05 -9.29
C GLN A 213 24.42 -13.79 -9.07
N CYS A 214 24.63 -14.91 -9.76
CA CYS A 214 25.87 -15.66 -9.62
C CYS A 214 26.34 -16.32 -10.92
N VAL A 215 27.64 -16.53 -11.03
CA VAL A 215 28.27 -17.33 -12.05
C VAL A 215 28.93 -18.52 -11.36
N LEU A 216 28.48 -19.71 -11.69
CA LEU A 216 28.99 -20.95 -11.12
C LEU A 216 29.93 -21.68 -12.10
N PRO A 217 30.96 -22.40 -11.61
CA PRO A 217 31.99 -23.03 -12.45
C PRO A 217 31.44 -24.02 -13.47
N ASP A 218 30.42 -24.78 -13.08
CA ASP A 218 29.87 -25.86 -13.91
C ASP A 218 28.39 -26.12 -13.63
N GLN A 219 27.79 -26.97 -14.44
CA GLN A 219 26.36 -27.31 -14.35
C GLN A 219 26.03 -28.10 -13.08
N THR A 220 26.95 -28.94 -12.57
CA THR A 220 26.72 -29.75 -11.36
C THR A 220 26.53 -28.83 -10.14
N LYS A 221 27.36 -27.78 -10.04
CA LYS A 221 27.26 -26.77 -8.99
C LYS A 221 25.94 -25.98 -9.06
N LYS A 222 25.48 -25.66 -10.28
CA LYS A 222 24.17 -25.02 -10.47
C LYS A 222 23.02 -25.88 -9.98
N GLU A 223 23.04 -27.20 -10.31
CA GLU A 223 21.99 -28.10 -9.87
C GLU A 223 22.02 -28.34 -8.37
N ALA A 224 23.20 -28.41 -7.75
CA ALA A 224 23.34 -28.49 -6.31
C ALA A 224 22.75 -27.27 -5.62
N LEU A 225 23.09 -26.05 -6.06
CA LEU A 225 22.56 -24.82 -5.50
C LEU A 225 21.03 -24.74 -5.60
N LEU A 226 20.45 -25.12 -6.75
CA LEU A 226 19.01 -25.11 -6.95
C LEU A 226 18.25 -26.09 -6.05
N LYS A 227 18.90 -27.16 -5.57
CA LYS A 227 18.30 -28.10 -4.60
C LYS A 227 18.38 -27.60 -3.16
N GLU A 228 19.36 -26.75 -2.85
CA GLU A 228 19.58 -26.22 -1.49
C GLU A 228 18.77 -24.96 -1.20
N LEU A 229 18.39 -24.19 -2.24
CA LEU A 229 17.63 -22.97 -2.11
C LEU A 229 16.14 -23.21 -2.36
N ASP A 230 15.29 -22.49 -1.61
CA ASP A 230 13.85 -22.37 -1.91
C ASP A 230 13.66 -21.33 -3.02
N VAL A 231 13.79 -21.78 -4.27
CA VAL A 231 13.80 -20.93 -5.46
C VAL A 231 12.39 -20.64 -5.92
N LEU A 232 12.00 -19.35 -5.92
CA LEU A 232 10.74 -18.84 -6.43
C LEU A 232 10.81 -18.59 -7.94
N LYS A 233 11.92 -18.02 -8.42
CA LYS A 233 12.13 -17.68 -9.83
C LYS A 233 13.56 -17.95 -10.26
N LYS A 234 13.71 -18.39 -11.53
CA LYS A 234 15.01 -18.68 -12.12
C LYS A 234 15.09 -18.09 -13.53
N GLU A 235 16.16 -17.34 -13.79
CA GLU A 235 16.46 -16.74 -15.07
C GLU A 235 17.93 -16.96 -15.44
N HIS A 236 18.25 -16.88 -16.74
CA HIS A 236 19.60 -16.97 -17.25
C HIS A 236 19.88 -15.79 -18.20
N GLN A 237 21.03 -15.16 -18.02
CA GLN A 237 21.59 -14.19 -18.97
C GLN A 237 23.02 -14.61 -19.31
N GLY A 238 23.19 -15.37 -20.40
CA GLY A 238 24.48 -15.97 -20.74
C GLY A 238 24.97 -16.92 -19.64
N SER A 239 26.13 -16.63 -19.06
CA SER A 239 26.71 -17.39 -17.95
C SER A 239 26.12 -17.01 -16.57
N LEU A 240 25.43 -15.86 -16.49
CA LEU A 240 24.86 -15.35 -15.24
C LEU A 240 23.57 -16.12 -14.92
N LEU A 241 23.53 -16.72 -13.74
CA LEU A 241 22.33 -17.31 -13.15
C LEU A 241 21.70 -16.28 -12.22
N ILE A 242 20.43 -15.96 -12.46
CA ILE A 242 19.64 -15.04 -11.64
C ILE A 242 18.55 -15.84 -10.95
N LEU A 243 18.53 -15.84 -9.62
CA LEU A 243 17.56 -16.54 -8.80
C LEU A 243 16.83 -15.56 -7.90
N THR A 244 15.52 -15.77 -7.70
CA THR A 244 14.79 -15.22 -6.57
C THR A 244 14.50 -16.36 -5.63
N ALA A 245 14.93 -16.25 -4.37
CA ALA A 245 14.82 -17.33 -3.40
C ALA A 245 14.39 -16.82 -2.03
N ARG A 246 13.69 -17.69 -1.27
CA ARG A 246 13.36 -17.44 0.14
C ARG A 246 14.55 -17.81 1.03
N GLY A 247 14.72 -17.04 2.08
CA GLY A 247 15.74 -17.16 3.10
C GLY A 247 16.37 -15.82 3.45
N THR A 248 17.09 -15.76 4.56
CA THR A 248 17.86 -14.56 4.91
C THR A 248 19.05 -14.41 3.97
N ARG A 249 19.55 -13.17 3.87
CA ARG A 249 20.73 -12.86 3.05
C ARG A 249 21.93 -13.74 3.42
N GLU A 250 22.15 -13.91 4.72
CA GLU A 250 23.26 -14.69 5.28
C GLU A 250 23.16 -16.18 4.91
N GLU A 251 21.98 -16.78 5.08
CA GLU A 251 21.73 -18.19 4.72
C GLU A 251 21.94 -18.45 3.23
N ILE A 252 21.41 -17.56 2.39
CA ILE A 252 21.54 -17.62 0.94
C ILE A 252 23.01 -17.49 0.53
N LEU A 253 23.72 -16.49 1.05
CA LEU A 253 25.15 -16.31 0.76
C LEU A 253 25.98 -17.51 1.17
N GLN A 254 25.73 -18.08 2.35
CA GLN A 254 26.42 -19.26 2.82
C GLN A 254 26.25 -20.45 1.84
N LYS A 255 25.01 -20.74 1.41
CA LYS A 255 24.72 -21.79 0.45
C LYS A 255 25.36 -21.56 -0.91
N VAL A 256 25.33 -20.32 -1.41
CA VAL A 256 25.99 -19.99 -2.69
C VAL A 256 27.50 -20.15 -2.59
N GLN A 257 28.13 -19.72 -1.51
CA GLN A 257 29.57 -19.82 -1.31
C GLN A 257 30.08 -21.26 -1.24
N THR A 258 29.29 -22.22 -0.72
CA THR A 258 29.66 -23.65 -0.73
C THR A 258 29.86 -24.19 -2.14
N GLN A 259 29.25 -23.57 -3.15
CA GLN A 259 29.38 -23.97 -4.55
C GLN A 259 30.58 -23.28 -5.27
N ASN A 260 31.43 -22.52 -4.54
CA ASN A 260 32.60 -21.80 -5.05
C ASN A 260 32.29 -20.95 -6.31
N PRO A 261 31.40 -19.96 -6.22
CA PRO A 261 31.00 -19.14 -7.35
C PRO A 261 32.18 -18.30 -7.86
N ILE A 262 32.27 -18.10 -9.19
CA ILE A 262 33.19 -17.15 -9.81
C ILE A 262 32.77 -15.71 -9.49
N PHE A 263 31.46 -15.48 -9.41
CA PHE A 263 30.84 -14.22 -9.05
C PHE A 263 29.57 -14.51 -8.26
N CYS A 264 29.28 -13.70 -7.23
CA CYS A 264 28.03 -13.74 -6.50
C CYS A 264 27.69 -12.37 -5.93
N GLU A 265 26.46 -11.95 -6.14
CA GLU A 265 25.88 -10.76 -5.55
C GLU A 265 24.43 -11.04 -5.09
N VAL A 266 24.08 -10.57 -3.90
CA VAL A 266 22.70 -10.61 -3.40
C VAL A 266 22.14 -9.20 -3.40
N ILE A 267 21.05 -9.00 -4.14
CA ILE A 267 20.42 -7.72 -4.40
C ILE A 267 19.06 -7.69 -3.69
N PRO A 268 18.71 -6.62 -2.98
CA PRO A 268 17.37 -6.46 -2.42
C PRO A 268 16.33 -6.38 -3.54
N LEU A 269 15.15 -6.95 -3.28
CA LEU A 269 14.02 -6.88 -4.19
C LEU A 269 13.19 -5.63 -3.92
N THR A 270 12.62 -5.08 -4.99
CA THR A 270 11.55 -4.10 -4.90
C THR A 270 10.22 -4.78 -4.52
N LEU A 271 9.27 -4.01 -3.99
CA LEU A 271 7.92 -4.52 -3.68
C LEU A 271 7.24 -5.13 -4.92
N GLU A 272 7.49 -4.56 -6.10
CA GLU A 272 6.98 -5.05 -7.39
C GLU A 272 7.56 -6.44 -7.73
N GLU A 273 8.87 -6.64 -7.56
CA GLU A 273 9.53 -7.93 -7.81
C GLU A 273 9.06 -9.01 -6.82
N ILE A 274 8.85 -8.64 -5.55
CA ILE A 274 8.27 -9.53 -4.53
C ILE A 274 6.85 -9.94 -4.93
N PHE A 275 6.00 -8.97 -5.31
CA PHE A 275 4.64 -9.24 -5.74
C PHE A 275 4.58 -10.20 -6.94
N ILE A 276 5.41 -9.96 -7.97
CA ILE A 276 5.50 -10.84 -9.13
C ILE A 276 5.89 -12.26 -8.71
N SER A 277 6.91 -12.39 -7.87
CA SER A 277 7.39 -13.70 -7.40
C SER A 277 6.33 -14.46 -6.59
N GLU A 278 5.62 -13.80 -5.71
CA GLU A 278 4.56 -14.41 -4.89
C GLU A 278 3.32 -14.78 -5.72
N THR A 279 2.97 -13.97 -6.73
CA THR A 279 1.84 -14.27 -7.62
C THR A 279 2.13 -15.44 -8.55
N GLU A 280 3.35 -15.59 -9.06
CA GLU A 280 3.77 -16.74 -9.87
C GLU A 280 3.68 -18.04 -9.06
N VAL A 281 4.12 -18.05 -7.81
CA VAL A 281 4.01 -19.20 -6.90
C VAL A 281 2.54 -19.56 -6.62
N ALA A 282 1.67 -18.56 -6.50
CA ALA A 282 0.22 -18.78 -6.33
C ALA A 282 -0.49 -19.28 -7.59
N GLY A 283 0.24 -19.55 -8.69
CA GLY A 283 -0.30 -20.06 -9.94
C GLY A 283 -0.96 -19.00 -10.84
N TYR A 284 -0.70 -17.72 -10.60
CA TYR A 284 -1.14 -16.64 -11.47
C TYR A 284 -0.07 -16.33 -12.51
N GLU A 285 -0.40 -16.51 -13.80
CA GLU A 285 0.50 -16.08 -14.88
C GLU A 285 0.57 -14.54 -14.91
N VAL A 286 1.76 -14.00 -14.67
CA VAL A 286 2.04 -12.54 -14.66
C VAL A 286 1.64 -11.88 -16.00
N LYS A 287 1.73 -12.61 -17.11
CA LYS A 287 1.29 -12.14 -18.43
C LYS A 287 -0.18 -11.73 -18.50
N ASN A 288 -1.02 -12.26 -17.60
CA ASN A 288 -2.46 -11.95 -17.53
C ASN A 288 -2.79 -10.85 -16.50
N ILE A 289 -1.78 -10.28 -15.83
CA ILE A 289 -1.96 -9.28 -14.76
C ILE A 289 -1.74 -7.85 -15.29
N PHE A 290 -0.89 -7.67 -16.29
CA PHE A 290 -0.45 -6.34 -16.76
C PHE A 290 -0.95 -5.95 -18.16
N TRP A 291 -1.83 -6.76 -18.82
CA TRP A 291 -2.40 -6.46 -20.14
C TRP A 291 -3.91 -6.52 -20.14
#